data_b54c618885c9327f6fa4fd489164af13
#
_entry.id   b54c618885c9327f6fa4fd489164af13
#
_cell.length_a   1.000
_cell.length_b   1.000
_cell.length_c   1.000
_cell.angle_alpha   90.00
_cell.angle_beta   90.00
_cell.angle_gamma   90.00
#
_symmetry.space_group_name_H-M   'P 1'
#
loop_
_entity.id
_entity.type
_entity.pdbx_description
1 polymer ?
#
loop_
_entity_poly.entity_id
_entity_poly.type
_entity_poly.pdbx_seq_one_letter_code
_entity_poly.pdbx_strand_id
1 'polypeptide(L)'
;MWRGRPRPRGVLARSILLSQHPVRVSVIIPTHNEAQAIGRVLADIPADLVTEVIVVDSNSTDGTPEIAAKMGARVVKEPRRGYGRACLTGLATANSPDVVVFLDGDYSDRPSELPILLAPIIEGRADITLGSRLQERRSAGALPWHQVFGNRLAASLIRLLYGVKITDLGPFRAGRADVIRALALEETTYGWAVEMILKGALAGFRIVEVPVSYHPRIGKSKIGGTLKGTLGAGWFILSLIVRYYFRRRTAGAPRSA
;
A
#
# COMPACT_ATOMS: atom_id res chain seq x y z
N MET A 1 26.24 12.69 -6.66
CA MET A 1 26.41 11.39 -5.97
C MET A 1 25.63 11.42 -4.67
N TRP A 2 24.55 10.66 -4.55
CA TRP A 2 23.71 10.63 -3.36
C TRP A 2 24.25 9.56 -2.39
N ARG A 3 24.86 9.96 -1.29
CA ARG A 3 25.22 9.03 -0.21
C ARG A 3 24.03 8.89 0.73
N GLY A 4 23.37 7.71 0.71
CA GLY A 4 22.25 7.38 1.59
C GLY A 4 22.66 7.49 3.06
N ARG A 5 21.72 7.98 3.90
CA ARG A 5 21.89 7.93 5.35
C ARG A 5 21.93 6.46 5.81
N PRO A 6 22.71 6.15 6.88
CA PRO A 6 22.71 4.79 7.42
C PRO A 6 21.29 4.42 7.90
N ARG A 7 20.90 3.18 7.64
CA ARG A 7 19.63 2.60 8.11
C ARG A 7 19.57 2.66 9.64
N PRO A 8 18.36 2.83 10.24
CA PRO A 8 18.20 2.70 11.67
C PRO A 8 18.76 1.35 12.15
N ARG A 9 19.66 1.33 13.11
CA ARG A 9 20.44 0.16 13.57
C ARG A 9 19.58 -1.06 13.96
N GLY A 10 18.32 -0.89 14.33
CA GLY A 10 17.40 -1.97 14.73
C GLY A 10 16.78 -2.77 13.58
N VAL A 11 16.78 -2.25 12.33
CA VAL A 11 16.12 -2.87 11.17
C VAL A 11 17.02 -3.90 10.47
N LEU A 12 18.36 -3.77 10.59
CA LEU A 12 19.32 -4.66 9.92
C LEU A 12 19.39 -6.08 10.53
N ALA A 13 19.11 -6.24 11.82
CA ALA A 13 19.25 -7.53 12.51
C ALA A 13 18.16 -8.56 12.16
N ARG A 14 16.99 -8.13 11.67
CA ARG A 14 15.85 -9.02 11.38
C ARG A 14 15.85 -9.64 9.97
N SER A 15 16.68 -9.18 9.04
CA SER A 15 16.78 -9.82 7.69
C SER A 15 17.23 -11.30 7.76
N ILE A 16 17.93 -11.68 8.81
CA ILE A 16 18.44 -13.06 9.00
C ILE A 16 17.38 -13.97 9.64
N LEU A 17 16.38 -13.40 10.32
CA LEU A 17 15.37 -14.19 11.05
C LEU A 17 14.22 -14.69 10.15
N LEU A 18 13.97 -14.08 8.99
CA LEU A 18 12.94 -14.56 8.05
C LEU A 18 13.28 -15.92 7.42
N SER A 19 14.54 -16.40 7.55
CA SER A 19 14.97 -17.68 6.99
C SER A 19 14.79 -18.89 7.93
N GLN A 20 14.45 -18.70 9.21
CA GLN A 20 14.42 -19.78 10.21
C GLN A 20 13.01 -20.18 10.68
N HIS A 21 11.98 -19.36 10.39
CA HIS A 21 10.59 -19.64 10.77
C HIS A 21 9.65 -19.35 9.61
N PRO A 22 8.47 -20.00 9.55
CA PRO A 22 7.45 -19.64 8.56
C PRO A 22 7.08 -18.15 8.71
N VAL A 23 7.15 -17.41 7.61
CA VAL A 23 6.89 -15.97 7.58
C VAL A 23 5.41 -15.71 7.88
N ARG A 24 5.13 -14.91 8.90
CA ARG A 24 3.77 -14.53 9.25
C ARG A 24 3.34 -13.34 8.40
N VAL A 25 2.33 -13.56 7.58
CA VAL A 25 1.77 -12.54 6.68
C VAL A 25 0.39 -12.13 7.15
N SER A 26 0.18 -10.83 7.38
CA SER A 26 -1.14 -10.24 7.62
C SER A 26 -1.59 -9.47 6.39
N VAL A 27 -2.78 -9.79 5.85
CA VAL A 27 -3.42 -9.04 4.76
C VAL A 27 -4.43 -8.07 5.35
N ILE A 28 -4.32 -6.79 5.03
CA ILE A 28 -5.19 -5.70 5.48
C ILE A 28 -6.00 -5.21 4.29
N ILE A 29 -7.32 -5.27 4.40
CA ILE A 29 -8.28 -4.91 3.35
C ILE A 29 -9.19 -3.80 3.86
N PRO A 30 -8.94 -2.53 3.49
CA PRO A 30 -9.87 -1.45 3.74
C PRO A 30 -11.16 -1.63 2.95
N THR A 31 -12.32 -1.55 3.60
CA THR A 31 -13.61 -1.71 2.94
C THR A 31 -14.61 -0.61 3.29
N HIS A 32 -15.45 -0.29 2.31
CA HIS A 32 -16.65 0.49 2.49
C HIS A 32 -17.64 0.17 1.38
N ASN A 33 -18.72 -0.58 1.69
CA ASN A 33 -19.70 -1.03 0.72
C ASN A 33 -19.07 -1.81 -0.46
N GLU A 34 -18.48 -2.96 -0.15
CA GLU A 34 -17.84 -3.88 -1.09
C GLU A 34 -18.46 -5.29 -1.06
N ALA A 35 -19.75 -5.41 -0.64
CA ALA A 35 -20.43 -6.70 -0.50
C ALA A 35 -20.40 -7.56 -1.78
N GLN A 36 -20.42 -6.93 -2.97
CA GLN A 36 -20.39 -7.63 -4.25
C GLN A 36 -19.02 -8.24 -4.59
N ALA A 37 -17.94 -7.73 -3.99
CA ALA A 37 -16.57 -8.08 -4.34
C ALA A 37 -15.83 -8.83 -3.22
N ILE A 38 -16.09 -8.47 -1.96
CA ILE A 38 -15.26 -8.91 -0.83
C ILE A 38 -15.18 -10.44 -0.71
N GLY A 39 -16.27 -11.16 -1.00
CA GLY A 39 -16.25 -12.62 -0.96
C GLY A 39 -15.28 -13.23 -1.99
N ARG A 40 -15.18 -12.65 -3.19
CA ARG A 40 -14.21 -13.07 -4.22
C ARG A 40 -12.78 -12.71 -3.83
N VAL A 41 -12.57 -11.53 -3.28
CA VAL A 41 -11.25 -11.11 -2.76
C VAL A 41 -10.74 -12.12 -1.74
N LEU A 42 -11.57 -12.48 -0.76
CA LEU A 42 -11.18 -13.39 0.30
C LEU A 42 -10.96 -14.82 -0.19
N ALA A 43 -11.78 -15.29 -1.13
CA ALA A 43 -11.65 -16.63 -1.70
C ALA A 43 -10.38 -16.80 -2.58
N ASP A 44 -9.87 -15.71 -3.17
CA ASP A 44 -8.71 -15.72 -4.06
C ASP A 44 -7.37 -15.50 -3.30
N ILE A 45 -7.41 -15.24 -1.99
CA ILE A 45 -6.21 -15.13 -1.15
C ILE A 45 -5.62 -16.54 -0.94
N PRO A 46 -4.33 -16.78 -1.28
CA PRO A 46 -3.65 -18.05 -1.01
C PRO A 46 -3.56 -18.31 0.51
N ALA A 47 -4.37 -19.25 1.01
CA ALA A 47 -4.51 -19.51 2.44
C ALA A 47 -3.23 -20.07 3.09
N ASP A 48 -2.40 -20.74 2.33
CA ASP A 48 -1.12 -21.31 2.76
C ASP A 48 -0.02 -20.27 2.99
N LEU A 49 -0.17 -19.07 2.42
CA LEU A 49 0.78 -17.97 2.54
C LEU A 49 0.41 -16.92 3.59
N VAL A 50 -0.83 -16.95 4.10
CA VAL A 50 -1.39 -15.87 4.92
C VAL A 50 -1.76 -16.39 6.30
N THR A 51 -1.22 -15.72 7.33
CA THR A 51 -1.51 -16.08 8.73
C THR A 51 -2.82 -15.48 9.22
N GLU A 52 -3.17 -14.28 8.76
CA GLU A 52 -4.44 -13.62 9.08
C GLU A 52 -4.90 -12.68 7.96
N VAL A 53 -6.21 -12.54 7.82
CA VAL A 53 -6.83 -11.52 6.96
C VAL A 53 -7.65 -10.59 7.83
N ILE A 54 -7.39 -9.29 7.74
CA ILE A 54 -8.05 -8.23 8.49
C ILE A 54 -8.85 -7.37 7.51
N VAL A 55 -10.17 -7.44 7.58
CA VAL A 55 -11.06 -6.54 6.84
C VAL A 55 -11.40 -5.37 7.76
N VAL A 56 -10.96 -4.18 7.37
CA VAL A 56 -11.23 -2.95 8.13
C VAL A 56 -12.42 -2.25 7.51
N ASP A 57 -13.55 -2.34 8.18
CA ASP A 57 -14.84 -1.81 7.71
C ASP A 57 -15.07 -0.37 8.13
N SER A 58 -15.28 0.51 7.15
CA SER A 58 -15.55 1.94 7.35
C SER A 58 -17.05 2.24 7.22
N ASN A 59 -17.87 1.69 8.15
CA ASN A 59 -19.33 1.88 8.19
C ASN A 59 -20.03 1.44 6.90
N SER A 60 -19.82 0.22 6.45
CA SER A 60 -20.62 -0.38 5.38
C SER A 60 -22.07 -0.61 5.82
N THR A 61 -22.99 -0.49 4.87
CA THR A 61 -24.44 -0.68 5.06
C THR A 61 -25.01 -1.75 4.13
N ASP A 62 -24.15 -2.46 3.39
CA ASP A 62 -24.52 -3.40 2.34
C ASP A 62 -24.27 -4.88 2.69
N GLY A 63 -23.86 -5.17 3.93
CA GLY A 63 -23.54 -6.53 4.36
C GLY A 63 -22.07 -6.93 4.14
N THR A 64 -21.19 -6.01 3.77
CA THR A 64 -19.75 -6.27 3.61
C THR A 64 -19.12 -6.95 4.83
N PRO A 65 -19.26 -6.43 6.07
CA PRO A 65 -18.62 -7.02 7.25
C PRO A 65 -19.15 -8.42 7.57
N GLU A 66 -20.45 -8.69 7.35
CA GLU A 66 -21.05 -10.00 7.57
C GLU A 66 -20.52 -11.04 6.60
N ILE A 67 -20.36 -10.67 5.32
CA ILE A 67 -19.78 -11.55 4.30
C ILE A 67 -18.31 -11.84 4.65
N ALA A 68 -17.54 -10.81 5.02
CA ALA A 68 -16.15 -10.97 5.38
C ALA A 68 -15.95 -11.91 6.57
N ALA A 69 -16.76 -11.75 7.62
CA ALA A 69 -16.72 -12.61 8.80
C ALA A 69 -17.07 -14.07 8.48
N LYS A 70 -18.10 -14.31 7.64
CA LYS A 70 -18.48 -15.66 7.19
C LYS A 70 -17.37 -16.36 6.39
N MET A 71 -16.52 -15.58 5.70
CA MET A 71 -15.36 -16.08 4.95
C MET A 71 -14.11 -16.27 5.82
N GLY A 72 -14.21 -16.10 7.15
CA GLY A 72 -13.11 -16.30 8.10
C GLY A 72 -12.18 -15.10 8.30
N ALA A 73 -12.47 -13.95 7.70
CA ALA A 73 -11.70 -12.75 7.93
C ALA A 73 -12.00 -12.15 9.31
N ARG A 74 -10.98 -11.61 9.97
CA ARG A 74 -11.17 -10.80 11.17
C ARG A 74 -11.66 -9.41 10.78
N VAL A 75 -12.90 -9.09 11.13
CA VAL A 75 -13.50 -7.78 10.85
C VAL A 75 -13.18 -6.80 11.97
N VAL A 76 -12.63 -5.64 11.61
CA VAL A 76 -12.32 -4.51 12.51
C VAL A 76 -13.11 -3.30 12.06
N LYS A 77 -13.83 -2.64 12.96
CA LYS A 77 -14.58 -1.42 12.65
C LYS A 77 -13.71 -0.18 12.77
N GLU A 78 -13.70 0.66 11.74
CA GLU A 78 -13.15 2.02 11.78
C GLU A 78 -14.26 3.01 11.37
N PRO A 79 -14.94 3.63 12.33
CA PRO A 79 -16.13 4.44 12.05
C PRO A 79 -15.84 5.71 11.25
N ARG A 80 -14.60 6.18 11.26
CA ARG A 80 -14.19 7.39 10.54
C ARG A 80 -13.74 7.02 9.14
N ARG A 81 -14.27 7.70 8.14
CA ARG A 81 -13.88 7.47 6.75
C ARG A 81 -12.44 7.87 6.47
N GLY A 82 -11.78 7.13 5.58
CA GLY A 82 -10.44 7.40 5.10
C GLY A 82 -9.68 6.12 4.81
N TYR A 83 -9.17 5.99 3.59
CA TYR A 83 -8.41 4.82 3.15
C TYR A 83 -7.18 4.58 4.05
N GLY A 84 -6.35 5.61 4.22
CA GLY A 84 -5.17 5.53 5.08
C GLY A 84 -5.54 5.24 6.53
N ARG A 85 -6.66 5.76 7.01
CA ARG A 85 -7.15 5.50 8.38
C ARG A 85 -7.46 4.01 8.56
N ALA A 86 -8.18 3.41 7.62
CA ALA A 86 -8.46 1.98 7.67
C ALA A 86 -7.18 1.14 7.58
N CYS A 87 -6.21 1.53 6.73
CA CYS A 87 -4.90 0.88 6.68
C CYS A 87 -4.15 0.97 8.02
N LEU A 88 -4.14 2.14 8.67
CA LEU A 88 -3.51 2.35 9.97
C LEU A 88 -4.19 1.55 11.08
N THR A 89 -5.54 1.49 11.09
CA THR A 89 -6.31 0.68 12.04
C THR A 89 -5.99 -0.81 11.85
N GLY A 90 -5.94 -1.30 10.61
CA GLY A 90 -5.53 -2.68 10.31
C GLY A 90 -4.11 -2.98 10.78
N LEU A 91 -3.16 -2.09 10.50
CA LEU A 91 -1.77 -2.23 10.94
C LEU A 91 -1.62 -2.26 12.46
N ALA A 92 -2.38 -1.44 13.16
CA ALA A 92 -2.37 -1.38 14.63
C ALA A 92 -2.97 -2.65 15.27
N THR A 93 -3.93 -3.29 14.59
CA THR A 93 -4.62 -4.50 15.10
C THR A 93 -3.98 -5.80 14.63
N ALA A 94 -3.04 -5.78 13.69
CA ALA A 94 -2.36 -6.97 13.17
C ALA A 94 -1.54 -7.69 14.25
N ASN A 95 -1.68 -9.02 14.31
CA ASN A 95 -1.09 -9.87 15.35
C ASN A 95 0.39 -10.17 15.09
N SER A 96 1.25 -9.17 15.30
CA SER A 96 2.71 -9.27 15.20
C SER A 96 3.20 -9.96 13.91
N PRO A 97 2.77 -9.52 12.71
CA PRO A 97 3.26 -10.07 11.46
C PRO A 97 4.72 -9.74 11.21
N ASP A 98 5.35 -10.54 10.35
CA ASP A 98 6.67 -10.25 9.76
C ASP A 98 6.51 -9.39 8.49
N VAL A 99 5.44 -9.65 7.72
CA VAL A 99 5.08 -8.90 6.52
C VAL A 99 3.61 -8.47 6.60
N VAL A 100 3.33 -7.24 6.21
CA VAL A 100 1.97 -6.74 6.00
C VAL A 100 1.71 -6.52 4.52
N VAL A 101 0.51 -6.89 4.07
CA VAL A 101 0.02 -6.67 2.72
C VAL A 101 -1.20 -5.77 2.80
N PHE A 102 -1.30 -4.81 1.90
CA PHE A 102 -2.47 -3.96 1.71
C PHE A 102 -3.09 -4.27 0.35
N LEU A 103 -4.40 -4.48 0.33
CA LEU A 103 -5.16 -4.92 -0.83
C LEU A 103 -6.54 -4.28 -0.82
N ASP A 104 -7.02 -3.81 -1.97
CA ASP A 104 -8.35 -3.23 -2.07
C ASP A 104 -9.45 -4.32 -2.06
N GLY A 105 -10.63 -3.98 -1.49
CA GLY A 105 -11.75 -4.91 -1.35
C GLY A 105 -12.63 -5.04 -2.59
N ASP A 106 -12.28 -4.38 -3.71
CA ASP A 106 -13.12 -4.28 -4.92
C ASP A 106 -12.78 -5.28 -6.05
N TYR A 107 -11.84 -6.19 -5.79
CA TYR A 107 -11.38 -7.24 -6.72
C TYR A 107 -10.76 -6.70 -8.02
N SER A 108 -10.27 -5.47 -8.03
CA SER A 108 -9.51 -4.94 -9.17
C SER A 108 -8.08 -5.48 -9.23
N ASP A 109 -7.45 -5.68 -8.09
CA ASP A 109 -6.22 -6.47 -7.96
C ASP A 109 -6.56 -7.97 -7.81
N ARG A 110 -5.60 -8.85 -8.12
CA ARG A 110 -5.75 -10.30 -7.95
C ARG A 110 -5.02 -10.78 -6.70
N PRO A 111 -5.75 -11.17 -5.63
CA PRO A 111 -5.13 -11.68 -4.40
C PRO A 111 -4.24 -12.90 -4.63
N SER A 112 -4.53 -13.76 -5.60
CA SER A 112 -3.70 -14.90 -6.02
C SER A 112 -2.30 -14.51 -6.50
N GLU A 113 -2.05 -13.23 -6.80
CA GLU A 113 -0.73 -12.70 -7.13
C GLU A 113 0.10 -12.27 -5.90
N LEU A 114 -0.40 -12.49 -4.68
CA LEU A 114 0.34 -12.28 -3.43
C LEU A 114 1.78 -12.81 -3.46
N PRO A 115 2.06 -14.03 -4.01
CA PRO A 115 3.43 -14.55 -4.10
C PRO A 115 4.38 -13.60 -4.83
N ILE A 116 3.91 -12.90 -5.86
CA ILE A 116 4.73 -11.95 -6.64
C ILE A 116 5.17 -10.76 -5.77
N LEU A 117 4.27 -10.27 -4.90
CA LEU A 117 4.61 -9.18 -3.97
C LEU A 117 5.52 -9.64 -2.84
N LEU A 118 5.31 -10.84 -2.32
CA LEU A 118 6.04 -11.36 -1.17
C LEU A 118 7.47 -11.77 -1.51
N ALA A 119 7.70 -12.32 -2.71
CA ALA A 119 9.00 -12.88 -3.11
C ALA A 119 10.18 -11.90 -2.89
N PRO A 120 10.16 -10.63 -3.33
CA PRO A 120 11.29 -9.73 -3.12
C PRO A 120 11.58 -9.44 -1.65
N ILE A 121 10.56 -9.49 -0.78
CA ILE A 121 10.71 -9.27 0.67
C ILE A 121 11.29 -10.50 1.35
N ILE A 122 10.75 -11.68 1.04
CA ILE A 122 11.20 -12.97 1.60
C ILE A 122 12.65 -13.26 1.20
N GLU A 123 13.01 -13.00 -0.05
CA GLU A 123 14.36 -13.12 -0.58
C GLU A 123 15.33 -12.03 -0.07
N GLY A 124 14.86 -11.11 0.75
CA GLY A 124 15.68 -10.04 1.29
C GLY A 124 16.13 -8.99 0.26
N ARG A 125 15.52 -8.94 -0.93
CA ARG A 125 15.83 -7.95 -2.00
C ARG A 125 15.08 -6.62 -1.81
N ALA A 126 13.93 -6.61 -1.13
CA ALA A 126 13.11 -5.44 -0.85
C ALA A 126 12.75 -5.33 0.63
N ASP A 127 12.47 -4.11 1.07
CA ASP A 127 11.86 -3.82 2.36
C ASP A 127 10.37 -3.45 2.17
N ILE A 128 10.03 -2.92 0.98
CA ILE A 128 8.66 -2.60 0.52
C ILE A 128 8.54 -3.03 -0.94
N THR A 129 7.45 -3.71 -1.28
CA THR A 129 7.11 -4.10 -2.66
C THR A 129 5.80 -3.44 -3.09
N LEU A 130 5.79 -2.89 -4.29
CA LEU A 130 4.64 -2.22 -4.90
C LEU A 130 4.19 -2.98 -6.12
N GLY A 131 2.90 -3.30 -6.23
CA GLY A 131 2.30 -3.82 -7.45
C GLY A 131 2.09 -2.73 -8.48
N SER A 132 2.67 -2.87 -9.68
CA SER A 132 2.46 -1.96 -10.79
C SER A 132 1.39 -2.49 -11.74
N ARG A 133 0.36 -1.70 -11.92
CA ARG A 133 -0.74 -1.95 -12.87
C ARG A 133 -0.40 -1.47 -14.29
N LEU A 134 0.73 -0.80 -14.47
CA LEU A 134 1.17 -0.22 -15.74
C LEU A 134 2.19 -1.07 -16.47
N GLN A 135 2.69 -2.13 -15.82
CA GLN A 135 3.62 -3.10 -16.42
C GLN A 135 2.85 -4.34 -16.91
N GLU A 136 2.51 -4.43 -18.17
CA GLU A 136 2.13 -5.61 -18.97
C GLU A 136 0.76 -6.32 -18.72
N ARG A 137 0.15 -6.31 -17.55
CA ARG A 137 -1.00 -7.18 -17.24
C ARG A 137 -2.34 -6.46 -16.98
N ARG A 138 -2.52 -5.30 -17.56
CA ARG A 138 -3.75 -4.52 -17.37
C ARG A 138 -4.81 -4.89 -18.40
N SER A 139 -6.02 -5.21 -17.93
CA SER A 139 -7.19 -5.37 -18.80
C SER A 139 -7.54 -4.04 -19.47
N ALA A 140 -8.00 -4.09 -20.73
CA ALA A 140 -8.44 -2.89 -21.43
C ALA A 140 -9.57 -2.19 -20.65
N GLY A 141 -9.46 -0.86 -20.49
CA GLY A 141 -10.45 -0.05 -19.79
C GLY A 141 -10.39 -0.09 -18.25
N ALA A 142 -9.52 -0.89 -17.63
CA ALA A 142 -9.43 -0.99 -16.17
C ALA A 142 -8.96 0.32 -15.50
N LEU A 143 -8.12 1.10 -16.19
CA LEU A 143 -7.63 2.42 -15.73
C LEU A 143 -7.92 3.47 -16.79
N PRO A 144 -8.68 4.54 -16.45
CA PRO A 144 -8.87 5.69 -17.33
C PRO A 144 -7.54 6.37 -17.69
N TRP A 145 -7.43 6.88 -18.90
CA TRP A 145 -6.18 7.49 -19.41
C TRP A 145 -5.65 8.63 -18.52
N HIS A 146 -6.53 9.45 -17.95
CA HIS A 146 -6.15 10.54 -17.06
C HIS A 146 -5.54 10.05 -15.74
N GLN A 147 -5.96 8.89 -15.22
CA GLN A 147 -5.33 8.26 -14.05
C GLN A 147 -3.95 7.70 -14.42
N VAL A 148 -3.81 7.10 -15.60
CA VAL A 148 -2.50 6.64 -16.10
C VAL A 148 -1.53 7.81 -16.22
N PHE A 149 -1.98 8.94 -16.78
CA PHE A 149 -1.17 10.15 -16.90
C PHE A 149 -0.78 10.70 -15.52
N GLY A 150 -1.74 10.84 -14.60
CA GLY A 150 -1.50 11.31 -13.23
C GLY A 150 -0.50 10.43 -12.47
N ASN A 151 -0.65 9.10 -12.57
CA ASN A 151 0.27 8.15 -11.95
C ASN A 151 1.68 8.27 -12.52
N ARG A 152 1.84 8.37 -13.85
CA ARG A 152 3.14 8.54 -14.49
C ARG A 152 3.82 9.85 -14.11
N LEU A 153 3.05 10.94 -14.03
CA LEU A 153 3.56 12.24 -13.60
C LEU A 153 4.05 12.18 -12.16
N ALA A 154 3.25 11.64 -11.24
CA ALA A 154 3.62 11.49 -9.83
C ALA A 154 4.83 10.56 -9.65
N ALA A 155 4.86 9.42 -10.35
CA ALA A 155 6.00 8.50 -10.35
C ALA A 155 7.28 9.14 -10.88
N SER A 156 7.18 9.94 -11.96
CA SER A 156 8.32 10.69 -12.51
C SER A 156 8.85 11.71 -11.52
N LEU A 157 7.96 12.41 -10.80
CA LEU A 157 8.35 13.38 -9.78
C LEU A 157 9.00 12.69 -8.57
N ILE A 158 8.47 11.55 -8.14
CA ILE A 158 9.07 10.72 -7.08
C ILE A 158 10.47 10.24 -7.50
N ARG A 159 10.61 9.77 -8.74
CA ARG A 159 11.91 9.37 -9.29
C ARG A 159 12.91 10.53 -9.28
N LEU A 160 12.49 11.71 -9.74
CA LEU A 160 13.34 12.90 -9.81
C LEU A 160 13.78 13.39 -8.42
N LEU A 161 12.86 13.48 -7.47
CA LEU A 161 13.09 14.10 -6.17
C LEU A 161 13.65 13.12 -5.12
N TYR A 162 13.32 11.84 -5.22
CA TYR A 162 13.64 10.83 -4.19
C TYR A 162 14.50 9.67 -4.72
N GLY A 163 14.73 9.57 -6.03
CA GLY A 163 15.55 8.53 -6.66
C GLY A 163 14.89 7.15 -6.72
N VAL A 164 13.59 7.04 -6.39
CA VAL A 164 12.86 5.76 -6.42
C VAL A 164 12.34 5.49 -7.82
N LYS A 165 12.69 4.32 -8.36
CA LYS A 165 12.28 3.89 -9.70
C LYS A 165 10.96 3.13 -9.61
N ILE A 166 9.85 3.83 -9.76
CA ILE A 166 8.49 3.28 -9.84
C ILE A 166 7.76 3.84 -11.05
N THR A 167 6.72 3.15 -11.48
CA THR A 167 5.88 3.53 -12.62
C THR A 167 4.44 3.80 -12.22
N ASP A 168 3.99 3.26 -11.08
CA ASP A 168 2.61 3.32 -10.59
C ASP A 168 2.53 3.59 -9.08
N LEU A 169 1.36 4.03 -8.64
CA LEU A 169 1.02 4.25 -7.23
C LEU A 169 -0.11 3.30 -6.78
N GLY A 170 -0.08 2.06 -7.26
CA GLY A 170 -1.11 1.05 -7.02
C GLY A 170 -1.38 0.77 -5.53
N PRO A 171 -2.59 0.33 -5.17
CA PRO A 171 -2.96 0.00 -3.79
C PRO A 171 -2.35 -1.34 -3.32
N PHE A 172 -2.17 -2.31 -4.23
CA PHE A 172 -1.65 -3.63 -3.90
C PHE A 172 -0.15 -3.56 -3.59
N ARG A 173 0.20 -3.72 -2.32
CA ARG A 173 1.56 -3.54 -1.83
C ARG A 173 1.85 -4.39 -0.62
N ALA A 174 3.12 -4.72 -0.41
CA ALA A 174 3.59 -5.42 0.76
C ALA A 174 4.79 -4.69 1.38
N GLY A 175 5.02 -4.89 2.66
CA GLY A 175 6.18 -4.38 3.35
C GLY A 175 6.50 -5.17 4.60
N ARG A 176 7.76 -5.20 4.99
CA ARG A 176 8.16 -5.73 6.29
C ARG A 176 7.43 -4.94 7.38
N ALA A 177 6.85 -5.61 8.33
CA ALA A 177 6.02 -4.98 9.35
C ALA A 177 6.82 -4.01 10.24
N ASP A 178 8.07 -4.34 10.57
CA ASP A 178 8.96 -3.47 11.31
C ASP A 178 9.30 -2.18 10.53
N VAL A 179 9.51 -2.30 9.21
CA VAL A 179 9.73 -1.15 8.31
C VAL A 179 8.49 -0.27 8.25
N ILE A 180 7.32 -0.85 7.97
CA ILE A 180 6.06 -0.08 7.85
C ILE A 180 5.73 0.66 9.15
N ARG A 181 5.94 0.02 10.31
CA ARG A 181 5.77 0.69 11.63
C ARG A 181 6.80 1.81 11.84
N ALA A 182 8.06 1.59 11.45
CA ALA A 182 9.12 2.60 11.56
C ALA A 182 8.88 3.85 10.69
N LEU A 183 8.08 3.73 9.62
CA LEU A 183 7.69 4.89 8.80
C LEU A 183 6.79 5.87 9.55
N ALA A 184 6.14 5.46 10.64
CA ALA A 184 5.21 6.29 11.41
C ALA A 184 4.24 7.05 10.49
N LEU A 185 3.48 6.29 9.67
CA LEU A 185 2.54 6.85 8.69
C LEU A 185 1.40 7.59 9.41
N GLU A 186 1.04 8.77 8.91
CA GLU A 186 0.07 9.69 9.52
C GLU A 186 -1.08 10.06 8.57
N GLU A 187 -0.86 9.88 7.25
CA GLU A 187 -1.86 10.24 6.27
C GLU A 187 -3.08 9.33 6.36
N THR A 188 -4.26 9.94 6.47
CA THR A 188 -5.51 9.20 6.75
C THR A 188 -6.37 8.98 5.52
N THR A 189 -5.99 9.55 4.38
CA THR A 189 -6.75 9.51 3.13
C THR A 189 -6.01 8.69 2.06
N TYR A 190 -6.31 8.94 0.79
CA TYR A 190 -5.63 8.30 -0.35
C TYR A 190 -4.15 8.69 -0.50
N GLY A 191 -3.68 9.75 0.17
CA GLY A 191 -2.27 10.12 0.24
C GLY A 191 -1.39 9.14 1.00
N TRP A 192 -1.98 8.28 1.83
CA TRP A 192 -1.28 7.28 2.64
C TRP A 192 -0.35 6.39 1.81
N ALA A 193 -0.82 5.96 0.65
CA ALA A 193 -0.06 5.14 -0.27
C ALA A 193 1.21 5.85 -0.79
N VAL A 194 1.11 7.15 -1.02
CA VAL A 194 2.23 7.99 -1.47
C VAL A 194 3.16 8.28 -0.30
N GLU A 195 2.62 8.60 0.88
CA GLU A 195 3.40 8.83 2.09
C GLU A 195 4.32 7.65 2.41
N MET A 196 3.83 6.40 2.28
CA MET A 196 4.63 5.20 2.47
C MET A 196 5.88 5.20 1.57
N ILE A 197 5.71 5.52 0.29
CA ILE A 197 6.82 5.57 -0.68
C ILE A 197 7.80 6.68 -0.30
N LEU A 198 7.29 7.89 0.00
CA LEU A 198 8.13 9.04 0.31
C LEU A 198 8.93 8.84 1.60
N LYS A 199 8.27 8.42 2.69
CA LYS A 199 8.93 8.13 3.96
C LYS A 199 9.89 6.94 3.83
N GLY A 200 9.51 5.90 3.08
CA GLY A 200 10.39 4.76 2.78
C GLY A 200 11.66 5.17 2.05
N ALA A 201 11.53 5.99 1.01
CA ALA A 201 12.66 6.53 0.25
C ALA A 201 13.57 7.41 1.12
N LEU A 202 12.98 8.29 1.93
CA LEU A 202 13.72 9.19 2.83
C LEU A 202 14.48 8.44 3.93
N ALA A 203 13.95 7.32 4.39
CA ALA A 203 14.58 6.43 5.37
C ALA A 203 15.62 5.48 4.74
N GLY A 204 15.75 5.46 3.40
CA GLY A 204 16.72 4.61 2.69
C GLY A 204 16.31 3.13 2.59
N PHE A 205 15.01 2.83 2.72
CA PHE A 205 14.49 1.48 2.51
C PHE A 205 14.46 1.11 1.04
N ARG A 206 14.63 -0.18 0.74
CA ARG A 206 14.58 -0.71 -0.61
C ARG A 206 13.15 -0.88 -1.05
N ILE A 207 12.72 -0.06 -2.00
CA ILE A 207 11.40 -0.11 -2.60
C ILE A 207 11.55 -0.74 -3.98
N VAL A 208 10.85 -1.86 -4.21
CA VAL A 208 10.85 -2.59 -5.48
C VAL A 208 9.45 -2.63 -6.04
N GLU A 209 9.31 -2.45 -7.34
CA GLU A 209 8.06 -2.57 -8.06
C GLU A 209 8.02 -3.90 -8.81
N VAL A 210 6.88 -4.59 -8.76
CA VAL A 210 6.62 -5.85 -9.47
C VAL A 210 5.36 -5.73 -10.33
N PRO A 211 5.29 -6.39 -11.50
CA PRO A 211 4.10 -6.37 -12.33
C PRO A 211 2.97 -7.16 -11.68
N VAL A 212 1.77 -6.57 -11.65
CA VAL A 212 0.53 -7.23 -11.19
C VAL A 212 -0.59 -7.02 -12.20
N SER A 213 -1.53 -7.95 -12.24
CA SER A 213 -2.75 -7.85 -13.04
C SER A 213 -3.67 -6.77 -12.46
N TYR A 214 -4.37 -6.06 -13.34
CA TYR A 214 -5.37 -5.11 -12.93
C TYR A 214 -6.61 -5.18 -13.82
N HIS A 215 -7.77 -5.27 -13.18
CA HIS A 215 -9.06 -5.51 -13.82
C HIS A 215 -10.06 -4.40 -13.49
N PRO A 216 -11.14 -4.28 -14.27
CA PRO A 216 -12.25 -3.44 -13.86
C PRO A 216 -12.77 -3.88 -12.49
N ARG A 217 -12.93 -2.93 -11.59
CA ARG A 217 -13.46 -3.17 -10.25
C ARG A 217 -14.89 -3.69 -10.28
N ILE A 218 -15.25 -4.48 -9.29
CA ILE A 218 -16.63 -4.83 -9.01
C ILE A 218 -17.24 -3.73 -8.13
N GLY A 219 -18.40 -3.19 -8.52
CA GLY A 219 -19.05 -2.10 -7.78
C GLY A 219 -18.67 -0.69 -8.28
N LYS A 220 -19.01 0.33 -7.48
CA LYS A 220 -18.86 1.76 -7.84
C LYS A 220 -17.61 2.37 -7.23
N SER A 221 -16.88 3.15 -8.04
CA SER A 221 -15.73 3.93 -7.54
C SER A 221 -16.17 5.01 -6.55
N LYS A 222 -15.49 5.09 -5.41
CA LYS A 222 -15.77 6.06 -4.33
C LYS A 222 -14.91 7.32 -4.44
N ILE A 223 -13.83 7.28 -5.23
CA ILE A 223 -12.88 8.41 -5.38
C ILE A 223 -12.81 8.89 -6.83
N GLY A 224 -12.78 7.98 -7.81
CA GLY A 224 -12.53 8.28 -9.22
C GLY A 224 -13.79 8.56 -10.07
N GLY A 225 -14.97 8.71 -9.47
CA GLY A 225 -16.23 8.82 -10.20
C GLY A 225 -16.49 10.19 -10.87
N THR A 226 -15.67 11.21 -10.57
CA THR A 226 -15.84 12.56 -11.14
C THR A 226 -14.49 13.15 -11.55
N LEU A 227 -14.48 13.94 -12.63
CA LEU A 227 -13.28 14.65 -13.10
C LEU A 227 -12.71 15.59 -12.00
N LYS A 228 -13.59 16.30 -11.27
CA LYS A 228 -13.21 17.13 -10.13
C LYS A 228 -12.51 16.34 -9.02
N GLY A 229 -13.03 15.16 -8.66
CA GLY A 229 -12.42 14.30 -7.65
C GLY A 229 -11.04 13.81 -8.07
N THR A 230 -10.88 13.42 -9.34
CA THR A 230 -9.59 12.97 -9.88
C THR A 230 -8.55 14.09 -9.92
N LEU A 231 -8.93 15.30 -10.35
CA LEU A 231 -8.03 16.46 -10.36
C LEU A 231 -7.63 16.88 -8.94
N GLY A 232 -8.58 16.90 -7.99
CA GLY A 232 -8.30 17.19 -6.58
C GLY A 232 -7.36 16.17 -5.94
N ALA A 233 -7.56 14.89 -6.20
CA ALA A 233 -6.66 13.83 -5.75
C ALA A 233 -5.25 13.97 -6.36
N GLY A 234 -5.16 14.26 -7.65
CA GLY A 234 -3.88 14.49 -8.34
C GLY A 234 -3.12 15.67 -7.74
N TRP A 235 -3.79 16.81 -7.56
CA TRP A 235 -3.19 17.99 -6.93
C TRP A 235 -2.71 17.70 -5.51
N PHE A 236 -3.51 17.01 -4.71
CA PHE A 236 -3.15 16.62 -3.34
C PHE A 236 -1.89 15.74 -3.34
N ILE A 237 -1.82 14.71 -4.19
CA ILE A 237 -0.67 13.81 -4.32
C ILE A 237 0.59 14.60 -4.70
N LEU A 238 0.52 15.46 -5.71
CA LEU A 238 1.66 16.27 -6.15
C LEU A 238 2.12 17.23 -5.04
N SER A 239 1.18 17.89 -4.36
CA SER A 239 1.50 18.76 -3.23
C SER A 239 2.15 18.01 -2.07
N LEU A 240 1.71 16.77 -1.79
CA LEU A 240 2.29 15.90 -0.78
C LEU A 240 3.75 15.56 -1.12
N ILE A 241 4.03 15.17 -2.37
CA ILE A 241 5.38 14.85 -2.86
C ILE A 241 6.32 16.06 -2.65
N VAL A 242 5.89 17.25 -3.07
CA VAL A 242 6.69 18.48 -2.93
C VAL A 242 6.86 18.87 -1.46
N ARG A 243 5.82 18.81 -0.65
CA ARG A 243 5.85 19.15 0.78
C ARG A 243 6.85 18.27 1.55
N TYR A 244 6.87 16.96 1.32
CA TYR A 244 7.83 16.05 1.96
C TYR A 244 9.27 16.32 1.50
N TYR A 245 9.49 16.71 0.25
CA TYR A 245 10.79 17.07 -0.27
C TYR A 245 11.38 18.30 0.45
N PHE A 246 10.60 19.35 0.64
CA PHE A 246 11.06 20.54 1.34
C PHE A 246 11.22 20.33 2.85
N ARG A 247 10.31 19.62 3.51
CA ARG A 247 10.47 19.26 4.94
C ARG A 247 11.77 18.51 5.21
N ARG A 248 12.26 17.71 4.29
CA ARG A 248 13.57 17.07 4.39
C ARG A 248 14.71 18.08 4.46
N ARG A 249 14.66 19.13 3.64
CA ARG A 249 15.72 20.15 3.59
C ARG A 249 15.81 20.95 4.88
N THR A 250 14.68 21.25 5.50
CA THR A 250 14.63 22.01 6.76
C THR A 250 15.04 21.17 7.97
N ALA A 251 14.79 19.87 7.99
CA ALA A 251 15.21 18.95 9.06
C ALA A 251 16.70 18.55 8.99
N GLY A 252 17.38 18.84 7.89
CA GLY A 252 18.80 18.51 7.64
C GLY A 252 19.77 19.68 7.72
N ALA A 253 19.31 20.91 7.94
CA ALA A 253 20.18 22.04 8.21
C ALA A 253 20.69 21.94 9.65
N PRO A 254 22.04 21.90 9.92
CA PRO A 254 22.52 22.04 11.27
C PRO A 254 22.05 23.41 11.78
N ARG A 255 21.38 23.44 12.93
CA ARG A 255 21.20 24.69 13.66
C ARG A 255 22.61 25.18 13.98
N SER A 256 23.06 26.23 13.28
CA SER A 256 24.24 26.99 13.67
C SER A 256 24.01 27.50 15.08
N ALA A 257 24.86 27.03 15.98
CA ALA A 257 24.98 27.56 17.33
C ALA A 257 25.50 29.00 17.28
#